data_a787519c045b248ff7788e650ded1307
#
_entry.id   a787519c045b248ff7788e650ded1307
#
_cell.length_a   1.000
_cell.length_b   1.000
_cell.length_c   1.000
_cell.angle_alpha   90.00
_cell.angle_beta   90.00
_cell.angle_gamma   90.00
#
_symmetry.space_group_name_H-M   'P 1'
#
loop_
_entity.id
_entity.type
_entity.pdbx_description
1 polymer ?
#
loop_
_entity_poly.entity_id
_entity_poly.type
_entity_poly.pdbx_seq_one_letter_code
_entity_poly.pdbx_strand_id
1 'polypeptide(L)'
;VLFRCITEVLKLLAPISPFVADKIYQNLNVYDGVNEKSVHLERLPRVKSYELNKTLENEFELIQSVISDSLSLRDKMNRTLRWPIKDVIIATPSRNATATINKYSELISNQINSMNITTRQSISGVNYSVKLNFRETGKTHGKLTNEISKALGKLPIQKAISEISKGSIRVKVKGKNIKLSNKEVIVNRQLPKGLRGISRSEYILYFDPEENKEMLIKGYTRELTRKIQDLRKGAKLKRSDKISVQINVGKELGINDVELKRKTNTKDIQFNLKKPANPNIIIRNTGFLVKIKRN
;
A
#
# COMPACT_ATOMS: atom_id res chain seq x y z
N VAL A 1 -7.40 -23.14 -4.69
CA VAL A 1 -7.42 -21.89 -5.47
C VAL A 1 -6.01 -21.54 -5.96
N LEU A 2 -5.02 -21.35 -5.07
CA LEU A 2 -3.65 -20.94 -5.43
C LEU A 2 -2.99 -21.87 -6.45
N PHE A 3 -3.07 -23.18 -6.23
CA PHE A 3 -2.52 -24.18 -7.15
C PHE A 3 -3.08 -24.01 -8.56
N ARG A 4 -4.42 -23.95 -8.71
CA ARG A 4 -5.08 -23.71 -9.99
C ARG A 4 -4.62 -22.41 -10.65
N CYS A 5 -4.55 -21.31 -9.91
CA CYS A 5 -4.06 -20.03 -10.44
C CYS A 5 -2.62 -20.14 -10.97
N ILE A 6 -1.71 -20.79 -10.22
CA ILE A 6 -0.33 -20.98 -10.66
C ILE A 6 -0.29 -21.85 -11.94
N THR A 7 -1.03 -22.97 -11.98
CA THR A 7 -1.07 -23.84 -13.15
C THR A 7 -1.55 -23.12 -14.40
N GLU A 8 -2.64 -22.33 -14.30
CA GLU A 8 -3.17 -21.56 -15.44
C GLU A 8 -2.18 -20.47 -15.90
N VAL A 9 -1.48 -19.82 -14.95
CA VAL A 9 -0.41 -18.84 -15.28
C VAL A 9 0.75 -19.54 -16.00
N LEU A 10 1.15 -20.74 -15.59
CA LEU A 10 2.21 -21.49 -16.24
C LEU A 10 1.87 -21.87 -17.69
N LYS A 11 0.62 -22.25 -17.96
CA LYS A 11 0.14 -22.51 -19.33
C LYS A 11 0.27 -21.27 -20.22
N LEU A 12 -0.06 -20.08 -19.68
CA LEU A 12 0.07 -18.81 -20.40
C LEU A 12 1.54 -18.37 -20.55
N LEU A 13 2.40 -18.75 -19.61
CA LEU A 13 3.83 -18.42 -19.62
C LEU A 13 4.62 -19.36 -20.55
N ALA A 14 4.14 -20.58 -20.78
CA ALA A 14 4.85 -21.61 -21.55
C ALA A 14 5.34 -21.15 -22.94
N PRO A 15 4.56 -20.39 -23.74
CA PRO A 15 5.05 -19.88 -25.03
C PRO A 15 6.20 -18.86 -24.92
N ILE A 16 6.30 -18.14 -23.79
CA ILE A 16 7.27 -17.07 -23.57
C ILE A 16 8.55 -17.63 -22.93
N SER A 17 8.38 -18.49 -21.93
CA SER A 17 9.47 -19.07 -21.15
C SER A 17 9.28 -20.58 -20.96
N PRO A 18 9.50 -21.38 -22.03
CA PRO A 18 9.11 -22.78 -22.08
C PRO A 18 9.77 -23.63 -20.99
N PHE A 19 11.07 -23.56 -20.84
CA PHE A 19 11.81 -24.40 -19.88
C PHE A 19 11.49 -24.08 -18.42
N VAL A 20 11.33 -22.79 -18.09
CA VAL A 20 11.02 -22.36 -16.72
C VAL A 20 9.59 -22.76 -16.37
N ALA A 21 8.63 -22.52 -17.27
CA ALA A 21 7.23 -22.87 -17.07
C ALA A 21 7.07 -24.39 -16.88
N ASP A 22 7.71 -25.19 -17.73
CA ASP A 22 7.63 -26.65 -17.64
C ASP A 22 8.31 -27.19 -16.37
N LYS A 23 9.46 -26.65 -16.00
CA LYS A 23 10.14 -27.08 -14.77
C LYS A 23 9.34 -26.80 -13.52
N ILE A 24 8.69 -25.63 -13.43
CA ILE A 24 7.82 -25.30 -12.28
C ILE A 24 6.59 -26.21 -12.31
N TYR A 25 5.99 -26.42 -13.48
CA TYR A 25 4.83 -27.30 -13.67
C TYR A 25 5.14 -28.73 -13.20
N GLN A 26 6.27 -29.33 -13.63
CA GLN A 26 6.70 -30.64 -13.19
C GLN A 26 6.91 -30.74 -11.67
N ASN A 27 7.47 -29.71 -11.06
CA ASN A 27 7.64 -29.66 -9.61
C ASN A 27 6.29 -29.61 -8.86
N LEU A 28 5.27 -28.96 -9.43
CA LEU A 28 3.92 -28.95 -8.87
C LEU A 28 3.22 -30.29 -9.01
N ASN A 29 3.44 -31.02 -10.13
CA ASN A 29 2.86 -32.31 -10.39
C ASN A 29 3.22 -33.39 -9.37
N VAL A 30 4.39 -33.29 -8.75
CA VAL A 30 4.83 -34.23 -7.69
C VAL A 30 3.88 -34.22 -6.50
N TYR A 31 3.15 -33.12 -6.28
CA TYR A 31 2.30 -32.93 -5.10
C TYR A 31 0.81 -33.19 -5.32
N ASP A 32 0.30 -33.09 -6.57
CA ASP A 32 -1.17 -33.03 -6.77
C ASP A 32 -1.69 -33.80 -8.00
N GLY A 33 -0.85 -34.63 -8.64
CA GLY A 33 -1.27 -35.49 -9.73
C GLY A 33 -1.91 -34.73 -10.90
N VAL A 34 -1.24 -33.69 -11.39
CA VAL A 34 -1.69 -32.95 -12.57
C VAL A 34 -1.66 -33.86 -13.80
N ASN A 35 -2.64 -33.68 -14.68
CA ASN A 35 -3.03 -34.68 -15.67
C ASN A 35 -2.01 -34.92 -16.79
N GLU A 36 -1.07 -34.01 -17.05
CA GLU A 36 -0.10 -34.11 -18.13
C GLU A 36 1.35 -34.10 -17.64
N LYS A 37 2.26 -34.74 -18.39
CA LYS A 37 3.68 -34.81 -18.03
C LYS A 37 4.44 -33.50 -18.24
N SER A 38 3.88 -32.60 -19.03
CA SER A 38 4.48 -31.31 -19.38
C SER A 38 3.40 -30.25 -19.55
N VAL A 39 3.71 -29.02 -19.16
CA VAL A 39 2.82 -27.87 -19.38
C VAL A 39 2.47 -27.65 -20.85
N HIS A 40 3.35 -28.07 -21.76
CA HIS A 40 3.17 -27.95 -23.21
C HIS A 40 2.13 -28.90 -23.79
N LEU A 41 1.73 -29.93 -23.04
CA LEU A 41 0.68 -30.85 -23.42
C LEU A 41 -0.70 -30.39 -22.90
N GLU A 42 -0.70 -29.42 -22.01
CA GLU A 42 -1.93 -28.85 -21.44
C GLU A 42 -2.66 -27.93 -22.43
N ARG A 43 -3.97 -27.87 -22.29
CA ARG A 43 -4.79 -26.91 -23.04
C ARG A 43 -4.72 -25.52 -22.41
N LEU A 44 -4.66 -24.49 -23.25
CA LEU A 44 -4.72 -23.11 -22.80
C LEU A 44 -6.02 -22.86 -22.00
N PRO A 45 -5.94 -22.01 -20.97
CA PRO A 45 -7.11 -21.68 -20.15
C PRO A 45 -8.21 -21.02 -20.99
N ARG A 46 -9.45 -21.43 -20.75
CA ARG A 46 -10.63 -20.81 -21.34
C ARG A 46 -11.32 -19.95 -20.30
N VAL A 47 -11.66 -18.72 -20.71
CA VAL A 47 -12.44 -17.82 -19.85
C VAL A 47 -13.85 -18.41 -19.68
N LYS A 48 -14.25 -18.56 -18.43
CA LYS A 48 -15.61 -18.96 -18.08
C LYS A 48 -16.35 -17.74 -17.56
N SER A 49 -17.43 -17.35 -18.23
CA SER A 49 -18.18 -16.12 -17.93
C SER A 49 -18.68 -16.04 -16.48
N TYR A 50 -19.01 -17.19 -15.88
CA TYR A 50 -19.46 -17.26 -14.48
C TYR A 50 -18.32 -17.02 -13.45
N GLU A 51 -17.05 -17.05 -13.87
CA GLU A 51 -15.90 -16.75 -13.02
C GLU A 51 -15.59 -15.24 -13.01
N LEU A 52 -16.18 -14.46 -13.91
CA LEU A 52 -15.99 -13.02 -13.98
C LEU A 52 -16.88 -12.32 -12.95
N ASN A 53 -16.27 -11.63 -12.02
CA ASN A 53 -16.95 -10.82 -11.01
C ASN A 53 -16.50 -9.37 -11.09
N LYS A 54 -17.19 -8.58 -11.91
CA LYS A 54 -16.84 -7.17 -12.13
C LYS A 54 -16.90 -6.33 -10.86
N THR A 55 -17.80 -6.65 -9.94
CA THR A 55 -17.87 -5.97 -8.65
C THR A 55 -16.62 -6.23 -7.83
N LEU A 56 -16.19 -7.49 -7.75
CA LEU A 56 -14.98 -7.88 -7.04
C LEU A 56 -13.72 -7.24 -7.66
N GLU A 57 -13.63 -7.21 -8.99
CA GLU A 57 -12.53 -6.56 -9.71
C GLU A 57 -12.44 -5.07 -9.34
N ASN A 58 -13.56 -4.35 -9.40
CA ASN A 58 -13.61 -2.92 -9.03
C ASN A 58 -13.26 -2.70 -7.54
N GLU A 59 -13.74 -3.58 -6.64
CA GLU A 59 -13.35 -3.55 -5.23
C GLU A 59 -11.83 -3.67 -5.07
N PHE A 60 -11.22 -4.65 -5.76
CA PHE A 60 -9.78 -4.86 -5.68
C PHE A 60 -8.95 -3.75 -6.34
N GLU A 61 -9.39 -3.15 -7.44
CA GLU A 61 -8.75 -1.98 -8.04
C GLU A 61 -8.67 -0.81 -7.04
N LEU A 62 -9.77 -0.55 -6.31
CA LEU A 62 -9.77 0.46 -5.26
C LEU A 62 -8.78 0.12 -4.15
N ILE A 63 -8.80 -1.12 -3.65
CA ILE A 63 -7.90 -1.57 -2.57
C ILE A 63 -6.44 -1.50 -3.00
N GLN A 64 -6.09 -1.93 -4.20
CA GLN A 64 -4.74 -1.82 -4.74
C GLN A 64 -4.28 -0.37 -4.84
N SER A 65 -5.16 0.54 -5.28
CA SER A 65 -4.88 1.97 -5.33
C SER A 65 -4.60 2.54 -3.94
N VAL A 66 -5.42 2.19 -2.94
CA VAL A 66 -5.23 2.61 -1.54
C VAL A 66 -3.91 2.10 -0.97
N ILE A 67 -3.58 0.83 -1.20
CA ILE A 67 -2.32 0.22 -0.74
C ILE A 67 -1.13 0.91 -1.41
N SER A 68 -1.15 1.06 -2.74
CA SER A 68 -0.07 1.69 -3.51
C SER A 68 0.17 3.15 -3.07
N ASP A 69 -0.90 3.91 -2.89
CA ASP A 69 -0.82 5.30 -2.42
C ASP A 69 -0.30 5.38 -0.98
N SER A 70 -0.72 4.45 -0.11
CA SER A 70 -0.19 4.37 1.25
C SER A 70 1.31 4.09 1.27
N LEU A 71 1.78 3.16 0.45
CA LEU A 71 3.22 2.85 0.34
C LEU A 71 4.01 4.04 -0.23
N SER A 72 3.48 4.69 -1.28
CA SER A 72 4.07 5.91 -1.84
C SER A 72 4.14 7.05 -0.83
N LEU A 73 3.11 7.21 0.01
CA LEU A 73 3.10 8.22 1.07
C LEU A 73 4.14 7.91 2.16
N ARG A 74 4.33 6.63 2.51
CA ARG A 74 5.40 6.20 3.42
C ARG A 74 6.77 6.60 2.89
N ASP A 75 7.04 6.35 1.62
CA ASP A 75 8.33 6.69 1.00
C ASP A 75 8.58 8.20 1.02
N LYS A 76 7.56 9.01 0.68
CA LYS A 76 7.64 10.48 0.77
C LYS A 76 7.88 10.99 2.19
N MET A 77 7.48 10.22 3.20
CA MET A 77 7.71 10.52 4.61
C MET A 77 8.99 9.89 5.17
N ASN A 78 9.78 9.20 4.34
CA ASN A 78 10.94 8.42 4.75
C ASN A 78 10.63 7.41 5.86
N ARG A 79 9.41 6.84 5.84
CA ARG A 79 8.93 5.92 6.86
C ARG A 79 8.86 4.50 6.32
N THR A 80 9.86 3.70 6.64
CA THR A 80 9.93 2.31 6.16
C THR A 80 8.74 1.47 6.66
N LEU A 81 8.39 0.43 5.92
CA LEU A 81 7.25 -0.44 6.25
C LEU A 81 7.39 -1.15 7.61
N ARG A 82 8.59 -1.26 8.17
CA ARG A 82 8.85 -1.84 9.49
C ARG A 82 8.28 -1.02 10.65
N TRP A 83 8.17 0.29 10.46
CA TRP A 83 7.60 1.19 11.45
C TRP A 83 6.09 1.29 11.25
N PRO A 84 5.26 0.88 12.21
CA PRO A 84 3.81 0.96 12.06
C PRO A 84 3.35 2.40 11.96
N ILE A 85 2.18 2.61 11.37
CA ILE A 85 1.42 3.87 11.38
C ILE A 85 0.24 3.65 12.32
N LYS A 86 -0.08 4.66 13.15
CA LYS A 86 -1.19 4.59 14.08
C LYS A 86 -2.51 4.46 13.33
N ASP A 87 -2.85 5.49 12.55
CA ASP A 87 -4.08 5.53 11.77
C ASP A 87 -3.80 5.95 10.34
N VAL A 88 -4.39 5.22 9.41
CA VAL A 88 -4.53 5.63 8.03
C VAL A 88 -5.97 6.07 7.81
N ILE A 89 -6.14 7.34 7.47
CA ILE A 89 -7.44 7.93 7.31
C ILE A 89 -7.73 8.10 5.83
N ILE A 90 -8.86 7.54 5.40
CA ILE A 90 -9.30 7.57 4.00
C ILE A 90 -10.65 8.27 3.95
N ALA A 91 -10.66 9.46 3.35
CA ALA A 91 -11.87 10.24 3.18
C ALA A 91 -12.42 10.08 1.77
N THR A 92 -13.65 9.60 1.67
CA THR A 92 -14.37 9.42 0.41
C THR A 92 -15.85 9.73 0.59
N PRO A 93 -16.48 10.48 -0.34
CA PRO A 93 -17.92 10.71 -0.32
C PRO A 93 -18.73 9.49 -0.79
N SER A 94 -18.09 8.49 -1.38
CA SER A 94 -18.74 7.30 -1.92
C SER A 94 -19.04 6.29 -0.82
N ARG A 95 -20.33 5.97 -0.60
CA ARG A 95 -20.75 4.92 0.33
C ARG A 95 -20.21 3.54 -0.05
N ASN A 96 -20.18 3.24 -1.36
CA ASN A 96 -19.66 1.96 -1.85
C ASN A 96 -18.15 1.85 -1.57
N ALA A 97 -17.37 2.91 -1.83
CA ALA A 97 -15.95 2.93 -1.51
C ALA A 97 -15.70 2.77 -0.01
N THR A 98 -16.49 3.44 0.84
CA THR A 98 -16.43 3.28 2.30
C THR A 98 -16.70 1.83 2.72
N ALA A 99 -17.75 1.21 2.19
CA ALA A 99 -18.09 -0.18 2.48
C ALA A 99 -16.98 -1.14 2.05
N THR A 100 -16.42 -0.95 0.86
CA THR A 100 -15.30 -1.76 0.34
C THR A 100 -14.05 -1.62 1.21
N ILE A 101 -13.65 -0.40 1.56
CA ILE A 101 -12.47 -0.15 2.40
C ILE A 101 -12.65 -0.80 3.78
N ASN A 102 -13.82 -0.68 4.39
CA ASN A 102 -14.11 -1.28 5.68
C ASN A 102 -14.12 -2.82 5.61
N LYS A 103 -14.69 -3.39 4.56
CA LYS A 103 -14.70 -4.85 4.30
C LYS A 103 -13.29 -5.44 4.23
N TYR A 104 -12.34 -4.71 3.62
CA TYR A 104 -10.97 -5.16 3.44
C TYR A 104 -9.96 -4.43 4.34
N SER A 105 -10.42 -3.80 5.43
CA SER A 105 -9.57 -2.99 6.33
C SER A 105 -8.41 -3.79 6.92
N GLU A 106 -8.62 -5.05 7.29
CA GLU A 106 -7.57 -5.93 7.81
C GLU A 106 -6.50 -6.23 6.75
N LEU A 107 -6.92 -6.51 5.50
CA LEU A 107 -6.00 -6.75 4.39
C LEU A 107 -5.13 -5.49 4.15
N ILE A 108 -5.76 -4.32 4.06
CA ILE A 108 -5.06 -3.05 3.86
C ILE A 108 -4.09 -2.82 5.02
N SER A 109 -4.56 -2.93 6.27
CA SER A 109 -3.78 -2.72 7.48
C SER A 109 -2.52 -3.59 7.52
N ASN A 110 -2.66 -4.88 7.19
CA ASN A 110 -1.54 -5.83 7.14
C ASN A 110 -0.53 -5.48 6.04
N GLN A 111 -0.99 -5.09 4.85
CA GLN A 111 -0.13 -4.75 3.72
C GLN A 111 0.68 -3.46 3.94
N ILE A 112 0.06 -2.47 4.54
CA ILE A 112 0.70 -1.17 4.78
C ILE A 112 1.28 -1.02 6.19
N ASN A 113 1.17 -2.03 7.04
CA ASN A 113 1.58 -2.01 8.44
C ASN A 113 1.01 -0.80 9.21
N SER A 114 -0.31 -0.63 9.19
CA SER A 114 -1.03 0.31 10.05
C SER A 114 -1.68 -0.42 11.23
N MET A 115 -1.94 0.29 12.30
CA MET A 115 -2.71 -0.25 13.43
C MET A 115 -4.20 -0.18 13.15
N ASN A 116 -4.65 0.93 12.54
CA ASN A 116 -6.05 1.14 12.22
C ASN A 116 -6.21 1.72 10.81
N ILE A 117 -7.37 1.45 10.22
CA ILE A 117 -7.87 2.09 9.01
C ILE A 117 -9.18 2.79 9.38
N THR A 118 -9.23 4.10 9.19
CA THR A 118 -10.41 4.91 9.51
C THR A 118 -10.98 5.52 8.23
N THR A 119 -12.26 5.31 7.98
CA THR A 119 -12.94 5.95 6.85
C THR A 119 -13.71 7.18 7.31
N ARG A 120 -13.70 8.24 6.49
CA ARG A 120 -14.47 9.49 6.73
C ARG A 120 -15.16 9.93 5.45
N GLN A 121 -16.25 10.66 5.55
CA GLN A 121 -16.93 11.22 4.38
C GLN A 121 -16.19 12.44 3.80
N SER A 122 -15.55 13.22 4.65
CA SER A 122 -14.81 14.43 4.27
C SER A 122 -13.70 14.73 5.27
N ILE A 123 -12.80 15.62 4.87
CA ILE A 123 -11.75 16.17 5.72
C ILE A 123 -12.00 17.66 5.90
N SER A 124 -11.98 18.12 7.15
CA SER A 124 -12.08 19.54 7.46
C SER A 124 -10.84 20.29 6.95
N GLY A 125 -11.03 21.51 6.41
CA GLY A 125 -9.93 22.37 5.96
C GLY A 125 -9.29 21.99 4.64
N VAL A 126 -9.86 21.06 3.87
CA VAL A 126 -9.42 20.80 2.49
C VAL A 126 -9.88 21.92 1.58
N ASN A 127 -8.94 22.59 0.93
CA ASN A 127 -9.23 23.57 -0.08
C ASN A 127 -9.39 22.89 -1.44
N TYR A 128 -10.56 23.04 -2.02
CA TYR A 128 -10.86 22.54 -3.35
C TYR A 128 -10.63 23.63 -4.39
N SER A 129 -10.04 23.28 -5.51
CA SER A 129 -10.03 24.13 -6.70
C SER A 129 -10.36 23.29 -7.92
N VAL A 130 -11.20 23.84 -8.77
CA VAL A 130 -11.61 23.17 -10.01
C VAL A 130 -10.92 23.88 -11.16
N LYS A 131 -10.16 23.15 -11.96
CA LYS A 131 -9.43 23.65 -13.12
C LYS A 131 -9.88 22.91 -14.37
N LEU A 132 -9.79 23.59 -15.51
CA LEU A 132 -10.04 22.98 -16.79
C LEU A 132 -8.85 22.13 -17.24
N ASN A 133 -9.12 20.95 -17.78
CA ASN A 133 -8.12 20.15 -18.47
C ASN A 133 -7.97 20.68 -19.90
N PHE A 134 -7.06 21.62 -20.12
CA PHE A 134 -6.87 22.29 -21.41
C PHE A 134 -6.61 21.30 -22.55
N ARG A 135 -5.93 20.18 -22.28
CA ARG A 135 -5.60 19.18 -23.29
C ARG A 135 -6.85 18.47 -23.83
N GLU A 136 -7.74 18.06 -22.95
CA GLU A 136 -8.97 17.36 -23.35
C GLU A 136 -10.02 18.33 -23.86
N THR A 137 -10.20 19.47 -23.18
CA THR A 137 -11.19 20.48 -23.59
C THR A 137 -10.80 21.15 -24.93
N GLY A 138 -9.49 21.28 -25.22
CA GLY A 138 -9.03 21.82 -26.49
C GLY A 138 -9.45 21.00 -27.70
N LYS A 139 -9.55 19.68 -27.57
CA LYS A 139 -10.01 18.76 -28.61
C LYS A 139 -11.50 18.95 -28.94
N THR A 140 -12.32 19.24 -27.92
CA THR A 140 -13.79 19.32 -28.06
C THR A 140 -14.30 20.75 -28.28
N HIS A 141 -13.68 21.74 -27.65
CA HIS A 141 -14.20 23.11 -27.59
C HIS A 141 -13.25 24.18 -28.16
N GLY A 142 -12.02 23.82 -28.55
CA GLY A 142 -11.08 24.67 -29.28
C GLY A 142 -10.95 26.10 -28.73
N LYS A 143 -11.34 27.09 -29.57
CA LYS A 143 -11.22 28.51 -29.24
C LYS A 143 -11.98 28.98 -28.00
N LEU A 144 -12.99 28.22 -27.53
CA LEU A 144 -13.80 28.58 -26.37
C LEU A 144 -13.15 28.15 -25.03
N THR A 145 -12.04 27.41 -25.07
CA THR A 145 -11.39 26.84 -23.91
C THR A 145 -11.06 27.89 -22.84
N ASN A 146 -10.54 29.03 -23.21
CA ASN A 146 -10.21 30.11 -22.27
C ASN A 146 -11.47 30.73 -21.60
N GLU A 147 -12.54 30.87 -22.35
CA GLU A 147 -13.81 31.39 -21.83
C GLU A 147 -14.48 30.38 -20.89
N ILE A 148 -14.42 29.10 -21.23
CA ILE A 148 -14.87 27.99 -20.38
C ILE A 148 -14.08 28.00 -19.09
N SER A 149 -12.75 28.15 -19.12
CA SER A 149 -11.92 28.21 -17.91
C SER A 149 -12.30 29.37 -17.00
N LYS A 150 -12.54 30.55 -17.55
CA LYS A 150 -13.01 31.73 -16.79
C LYS A 150 -14.40 31.51 -16.18
N ALA A 151 -15.32 30.91 -16.93
CA ALA A 151 -16.67 30.60 -16.44
C ALA A 151 -16.66 29.52 -15.35
N LEU A 152 -15.83 28.49 -15.51
CA LEU A 152 -15.63 27.44 -14.50
C LEU A 152 -15.09 28.01 -13.18
N GLY A 153 -14.12 28.92 -13.24
CA GLY A 153 -13.55 29.60 -12.07
C GLY A 153 -14.52 30.49 -11.29
N LYS A 154 -15.64 30.92 -11.92
CA LYS A 154 -16.69 31.71 -11.26
C LYS A 154 -17.75 30.86 -10.53
N LEU A 155 -17.77 29.56 -10.75
CA LEU A 155 -18.75 28.68 -10.10
C LEU A 155 -18.40 28.46 -8.62
N PRO A 156 -19.40 28.41 -7.73
CA PRO A 156 -19.19 28.00 -6.34
C PRO A 156 -18.59 26.59 -6.31
N ILE A 157 -17.48 26.44 -5.62
CA ILE A 157 -16.67 25.19 -5.60
C ILE A 157 -17.51 23.98 -5.19
N GLN A 158 -18.37 24.12 -4.17
CA GLN A 158 -19.23 23.02 -3.69
C GLN A 158 -20.23 22.56 -4.77
N LYS A 159 -20.80 23.50 -5.52
CA LYS A 159 -21.70 23.20 -6.64
C LYS A 159 -20.93 22.48 -7.76
N ALA A 160 -19.76 22.98 -8.13
CA ALA A 160 -18.93 22.36 -9.14
C ALA A 160 -18.56 20.90 -8.77
N ILE A 161 -18.15 20.64 -7.53
CA ILE A 161 -17.84 19.29 -7.04
C ILE A 161 -19.07 18.38 -7.08
N SER A 162 -20.24 18.86 -6.66
CA SER A 162 -21.47 18.06 -6.67
C SER A 162 -21.96 17.71 -8.07
N GLU A 163 -21.75 18.58 -9.05
CA GLU A 163 -22.07 18.31 -10.45
C GLU A 163 -21.05 17.34 -11.10
N ILE A 164 -19.76 17.52 -10.83
CA ILE A 164 -18.70 16.62 -11.30
C ILE A 164 -18.91 15.20 -10.76
N SER A 165 -19.32 15.04 -9.51
CA SER A 165 -19.61 13.73 -8.92
C SER A 165 -20.78 12.99 -9.60
N LYS A 166 -21.66 13.73 -10.29
CA LYS A 166 -22.75 13.19 -11.13
C LYS A 166 -22.31 12.87 -12.58
N GLY A 167 -21.02 13.03 -12.89
CA GLY A 167 -20.42 12.66 -14.17
C GLY A 167 -20.26 13.81 -15.17
N SER A 168 -20.78 15.00 -14.92
CA SER A 168 -20.61 16.15 -15.81
C SER A 168 -20.96 17.46 -15.11
N ILE A 169 -20.32 18.55 -15.53
CA ILE A 169 -20.60 19.91 -15.06
C ILE A 169 -21.09 20.79 -16.21
N ARG A 170 -22.06 21.68 -15.93
CA ARG A 170 -22.57 22.64 -16.92
C ARG A 170 -22.04 24.04 -16.63
N VAL A 171 -21.48 24.67 -17.65
CA VAL A 171 -20.90 26.02 -17.59
C VAL A 171 -21.60 26.90 -18.61
N LYS A 172 -22.01 28.09 -18.21
CA LYS A 172 -22.63 29.07 -19.15
C LYS A 172 -21.54 29.97 -19.74
N VAL A 173 -21.35 29.88 -21.05
CA VAL A 173 -20.36 30.67 -21.80
C VAL A 173 -21.08 31.37 -22.98
N LYS A 174 -21.00 32.69 -23.03
CA LYS A 174 -21.66 33.50 -24.10
C LYS A 174 -23.13 33.15 -24.32
N GLY A 175 -23.87 32.93 -23.25
CA GLY A 175 -25.29 32.58 -23.32
C GLY A 175 -25.60 31.11 -23.63
N LYS A 176 -24.61 30.28 -23.98
CA LYS A 176 -24.76 28.85 -24.27
C LYS A 176 -24.36 28.01 -23.06
N ASN A 177 -25.12 26.96 -22.79
CA ASN A 177 -24.77 25.96 -21.76
C ASN A 177 -23.84 24.91 -22.36
N ILE A 178 -22.63 24.84 -21.89
CA ILE A 178 -21.62 23.84 -22.30
C ILE A 178 -21.57 22.77 -21.23
N LYS A 179 -21.69 21.51 -21.63
CA LYS A 179 -21.57 20.35 -20.75
C LYS A 179 -20.13 19.83 -20.84
N LEU A 180 -19.43 19.82 -19.71
CA LEU A 180 -18.08 19.26 -19.60
C LEU A 180 -18.14 17.91 -18.92
N SER A 181 -17.40 16.97 -19.45
CA SER A 181 -17.20 15.62 -18.86
C SER A 181 -16.17 15.65 -17.75
N ASN A 182 -16.12 14.59 -16.94
CA ASN A 182 -15.10 14.43 -15.89
C ASN A 182 -13.66 14.41 -16.43
N LYS A 183 -13.44 14.08 -17.71
CA LYS A 183 -12.11 14.10 -18.33
C LYS A 183 -11.63 15.53 -18.66
N GLU A 184 -12.57 16.44 -18.83
CA GLU A 184 -12.30 17.83 -19.19
C GLU A 184 -12.09 18.76 -17.99
N VAL A 185 -12.35 18.24 -16.77
CA VAL A 185 -12.25 19.02 -15.53
C VAL A 185 -11.33 18.31 -14.55
N ILE A 186 -10.41 19.07 -13.95
CA ILE A 186 -9.48 18.60 -12.92
C ILE A 186 -9.90 19.21 -11.58
N VAL A 187 -10.29 18.35 -10.64
CA VAL A 187 -10.54 18.76 -9.26
C VAL A 187 -9.24 18.62 -8.46
N ASN A 188 -8.62 19.74 -8.15
CA ASN A 188 -7.48 19.77 -7.25
C ASN A 188 -7.96 19.91 -5.81
N ARG A 189 -7.41 19.09 -4.94
CA ARG A 189 -7.67 19.10 -3.50
C ARG A 189 -6.37 19.40 -2.80
N GLN A 190 -6.30 20.54 -2.14
CA GLN A 190 -5.13 20.91 -1.34
C GLN A 190 -5.42 20.55 0.12
N LEU A 191 -4.59 19.68 0.65
CA LEU A 191 -4.65 19.30 2.05
C LEU A 191 -4.29 20.49 2.95
N PRO A 192 -4.80 20.54 4.18
CA PRO A 192 -4.41 21.55 5.16
C PRO A 192 -2.90 21.57 5.38
N LYS A 193 -2.34 22.74 5.68
CA LYS A 193 -0.92 22.87 6.01
C LYS A 193 -0.57 21.92 7.17
N GLY A 194 0.49 21.14 6.98
CA GLY A 194 0.95 20.14 7.97
C GLY A 194 0.38 18.73 7.77
N LEU A 195 -0.71 18.56 7.04
CA LEU A 195 -1.25 17.24 6.74
C LEU A 195 -0.53 16.65 5.51
N ARG A 196 0.15 15.54 5.69
CA ARG A 196 0.80 14.80 4.59
C ARG A 196 -0.14 13.71 4.10
N GLY A 197 -0.53 13.79 2.83
CA GLY A 197 -1.47 12.86 2.24
C GLY A 197 -1.39 12.82 0.73
N ILE A 198 -2.19 11.94 0.14
CA ILE A 198 -2.39 11.80 -1.30
C ILE A 198 -3.86 12.05 -1.60
N SER A 199 -4.11 12.86 -2.63
CA SER A 199 -5.46 13.15 -3.10
C SER A 199 -5.67 12.50 -4.46
N ARG A 200 -6.72 11.69 -4.58
CA ARG A 200 -7.22 11.09 -5.81
C ARG A 200 -8.61 11.64 -6.14
N SER A 201 -9.13 11.33 -7.31
CA SER A 201 -10.51 11.69 -7.69
C SER A 201 -11.55 11.10 -6.74
N GLU A 202 -11.34 9.88 -6.27
CA GLU A 202 -12.31 9.11 -5.50
C GLU A 202 -12.12 9.20 -3.99
N TYR A 203 -10.89 9.45 -3.51
CA TYR A 203 -10.57 9.54 -2.09
C TYR A 203 -9.40 10.46 -1.79
N ILE A 204 -9.28 10.84 -0.53
CA ILE A 204 -8.09 11.47 0.04
C ILE A 204 -7.56 10.54 1.12
N LEU A 205 -6.27 10.20 1.05
CA LEU A 205 -5.59 9.36 2.01
C LEU A 205 -4.53 10.17 2.74
N TYR A 206 -4.50 10.08 4.08
CA TYR A 206 -3.45 10.68 4.90
C TYR A 206 -3.18 9.85 6.15
N PHE A 207 -2.00 10.05 6.72
CA PHE A 207 -1.57 9.38 7.94
C PHE A 207 -1.68 10.29 9.14
N ASP A 208 -2.10 9.72 10.28
CA ASP A 208 -1.92 10.36 11.57
C ASP A 208 -0.40 10.42 11.87
N PRO A 209 0.16 11.63 12.07
CA PRO A 209 1.59 11.79 12.34
C PRO A 209 1.99 11.33 13.75
N GLU A 210 1.04 11.14 14.64
CA GLU A 210 1.31 10.77 16.03
C GLU A 210 1.97 9.39 16.14
N GLU A 211 2.99 9.31 16.99
CA GLU A 211 3.64 8.07 17.38
C GLU A 211 3.34 7.77 18.85
N ASN A 212 2.88 6.56 19.12
CA ASN A 212 2.70 6.08 20.48
C ASN A 212 3.81 5.10 20.89
N LYS A 213 3.89 4.81 22.20
CA LYS A 213 4.90 3.89 22.76
C LYS A 213 4.81 2.48 22.14
N GLU A 214 3.61 1.99 21.89
CA GLU A 214 3.38 0.66 21.30
C GLU A 214 3.96 0.56 19.87
N MET A 215 3.78 1.60 19.07
CA MET A 215 4.34 1.66 17.71
C MET A 215 5.87 1.67 17.73
N LEU A 216 6.47 2.40 18.67
CA LEU A 216 7.91 2.43 18.85
C LEU A 216 8.43 1.03 19.23
N ILE A 217 7.78 0.36 20.16
CA ILE A 217 8.13 -1.01 20.57
C ILE A 217 8.07 -1.97 19.37
N LYS A 218 6.96 -1.96 18.63
CA LYS A 218 6.79 -2.78 17.41
C LYS A 218 7.86 -2.48 16.36
N GLY A 219 8.16 -1.20 16.15
CA GLY A 219 9.18 -0.77 15.21
C GLY A 219 10.58 -1.26 15.60
N TYR A 220 11.00 -1.03 16.84
CA TYR A 220 12.30 -1.51 17.34
C TYR A 220 12.40 -3.03 17.28
N THR A 221 11.35 -3.76 17.69
CA THR A 221 11.33 -5.24 17.65
C THR A 221 11.55 -5.74 16.22
N ARG A 222 10.89 -5.15 15.21
CA ARG A 222 11.02 -5.56 13.80
C ARG A 222 12.41 -5.21 13.22
N GLU A 223 12.93 -4.05 13.54
CA GLU A 223 14.27 -3.64 13.07
C GLU A 223 15.36 -4.54 13.70
N LEU A 224 15.28 -4.81 15.00
CA LEU A 224 16.20 -5.74 15.67
C LEU A 224 16.09 -7.15 15.10
N THR A 225 14.87 -7.65 14.88
CA THR A 225 14.65 -8.94 14.21
C THR A 225 15.44 -9.03 12.91
N ARG A 226 15.31 -8.03 12.05
CA ARG A 226 16.03 -7.98 10.78
C ARG A 226 17.53 -7.94 10.98
N LYS A 227 18.01 -7.08 11.87
CA LYS A 227 19.45 -6.94 12.10
C LYS A 227 20.07 -8.21 12.69
N ILE A 228 19.37 -8.92 13.58
CA ILE A 228 19.81 -10.22 14.06
C ILE A 228 19.84 -11.25 12.91
N GLN A 229 18.86 -11.24 12.01
CA GLN A 229 18.87 -12.11 10.83
C GLN A 229 20.04 -11.77 9.90
N ASP A 230 20.36 -10.50 9.69
CA ASP A 230 21.52 -10.07 8.92
C ASP A 230 22.84 -10.58 9.56
N LEU A 231 22.97 -10.48 10.90
CA LEU A 231 24.10 -11.03 11.64
C LEU A 231 24.19 -12.57 11.49
N ARG A 232 23.06 -13.28 11.60
CA ARG A 232 22.99 -14.74 11.35
C ARG A 232 23.50 -15.11 9.96
N LYS A 233 23.05 -14.35 8.94
CA LYS A 233 23.48 -14.55 7.54
C LYS A 233 25.00 -14.30 7.40
N GLY A 234 25.51 -13.23 8.00
CA GLY A 234 26.95 -12.94 8.02
C GLY A 234 27.78 -14.03 8.69
N ALA A 235 27.25 -14.65 9.72
CA ALA A 235 27.85 -15.79 10.43
C ALA A 235 27.59 -17.15 9.71
N LYS A 236 26.99 -17.16 8.49
CA LYS A 236 26.67 -18.35 7.71
C LYS A 236 25.83 -19.40 8.46
N LEU A 237 24.97 -18.96 9.39
CA LEU A 237 24.10 -19.83 10.18
C LEU A 237 22.87 -20.26 9.35
N LYS A 238 22.49 -21.53 9.48
CA LYS A 238 21.26 -22.08 8.88
C LYS A 238 20.03 -21.60 9.64
N ARG A 239 18.85 -21.66 9.02
CA ARG A 239 17.59 -21.27 9.65
C ARG A 239 17.27 -22.13 10.88
N SER A 240 17.67 -23.39 10.89
CA SER A 240 17.51 -24.34 12.00
C SER A 240 18.44 -24.10 13.17
N ASP A 241 19.58 -23.41 12.99
CA ASP A 241 20.55 -23.19 14.05
C ASP A 241 19.94 -22.32 15.15
N LYS A 242 20.04 -22.77 16.40
CA LYS A 242 19.65 -21.99 17.58
C LYS A 242 20.81 -21.08 18.01
N ILE A 243 20.47 -19.87 18.43
CA ILE A 243 21.46 -18.88 18.87
C ILE A 243 21.08 -18.32 20.25
N SER A 244 22.06 -17.78 20.94
CA SER A 244 21.89 -16.86 22.08
C SER A 244 22.24 -15.45 21.65
N VAL A 245 21.50 -14.45 22.09
CA VAL A 245 21.67 -13.06 21.71
C VAL A 245 21.84 -12.19 22.94
N GLN A 246 22.88 -11.34 22.94
CA GLN A 246 23.07 -10.28 23.94
C GLN A 246 22.86 -8.93 23.27
N ILE A 247 22.03 -8.08 23.87
CA ILE A 247 21.67 -6.77 23.36
C ILE A 247 21.97 -5.72 24.44
N ASN A 248 22.95 -4.88 24.18
CA ASN A 248 23.22 -3.73 25.05
C ASN A 248 22.55 -2.49 24.43
N VAL A 249 21.76 -1.79 25.23
CA VAL A 249 21.05 -0.56 24.83
C VAL A 249 20.99 0.39 26.03
N GLY A 250 21.19 1.70 25.80
CA GLY A 250 21.29 2.69 26.88
C GLY A 250 19.98 3.05 27.59
N LYS A 251 18.85 2.46 27.21
CA LYS A 251 17.53 2.71 27.80
C LYS A 251 16.60 1.54 27.61
N GLU A 252 15.62 1.44 28.48
CA GLU A 252 14.54 0.46 28.31
C GLU A 252 13.60 0.87 27.19
N LEU A 253 13.38 -0.03 26.22
CA LEU A 253 12.55 0.23 25.04
C LEU A 253 11.26 -0.61 25.02
N GLY A 254 11.09 -1.51 25.99
CA GLY A 254 9.93 -2.42 26.04
C GLY A 254 9.87 -3.41 24.87
N ILE A 255 11.02 -3.77 24.29
CA ILE A 255 11.09 -4.66 23.12
C ILE A 255 10.46 -6.02 23.46
N ASN A 256 9.64 -6.54 22.54
CA ASN A 256 8.98 -7.83 22.71
C ASN A 256 9.99 -8.97 22.48
N ASP A 257 10.51 -9.52 23.58
CA ASP A 257 11.50 -10.60 23.57
C ASP A 257 10.93 -11.92 23.06
N VAL A 258 9.66 -12.23 23.33
CA VAL A 258 8.98 -13.45 22.86
C VAL A 258 8.88 -13.43 21.33
N GLU A 259 8.43 -12.33 20.75
CA GLU A 259 8.35 -12.17 19.29
C GLU A 259 9.74 -12.24 18.65
N LEU A 260 10.73 -11.58 19.27
CA LEU A 260 12.10 -11.56 18.80
C LEU A 260 12.72 -12.96 18.80
N LYS A 261 12.58 -13.73 19.91
CA LYS A 261 13.01 -15.13 20.03
C LYS A 261 12.41 -16.00 18.93
N ARG A 262 11.09 -15.95 18.76
CA ARG A 262 10.36 -16.73 17.75
C ARG A 262 10.84 -16.44 16.32
N LYS A 263 10.98 -15.15 15.96
CA LYS A 263 11.33 -14.75 14.60
C LYS A 263 12.80 -14.95 14.24
N THR A 264 13.69 -14.99 15.24
CA THR A 264 15.13 -15.13 15.02
C THR A 264 15.68 -16.52 15.36
N ASN A 265 14.82 -17.47 15.75
CA ASN A 265 15.18 -18.79 16.26
C ASN A 265 16.21 -18.71 17.40
N THR A 266 15.97 -17.77 18.34
CA THR A 266 16.85 -17.52 19.47
C THR A 266 16.37 -18.29 20.69
N LYS A 267 17.28 -19.02 21.35
CA LYS A 267 17.01 -19.75 22.58
C LYS A 267 16.90 -18.78 23.77
N ASP A 268 17.88 -17.89 23.87
CA ASP A 268 17.97 -16.94 24.98
C ASP A 268 18.35 -15.53 24.51
N ILE A 269 17.71 -14.51 25.09
CA ILE A 269 18.01 -13.10 24.85
C ILE A 269 18.28 -12.42 26.17
N GLN A 270 19.43 -11.76 26.27
CA GLN A 270 19.82 -10.96 27.44
C GLN A 270 19.88 -9.48 27.03
N PHE A 271 19.08 -8.66 27.70
CA PHE A 271 19.11 -7.21 27.54
C PHE A 271 19.94 -6.59 28.66
N ASN A 272 20.94 -5.80 28.30
CA ASN A 272 21.75 -5.02 29.21
C ASN A 272 21.49 -3.53 28.97
N LEU A 273 21.06 -2.81 29.99
CA LEU A 273 20.74 -1.38 29.93
C LEU A 273 21.99 -0.49 29.99
N LYS A 274 23.15 -1.00 29.60
CA LYS A 274 24.40 -0.25 29.51
C LYS A 274 24.55 0.33 28.10
N LYS A 275 24.64 1.65 28.01
CA LYS A 275 24.87 2.34 26.73
C LYS A 275 26.15 1.80 26.07
N PRO A 276 26.06 1.28 24.83
CA PRO A 276 27.23 0.78 24.12
C PRO A 276 28.16 1.93 23.70
N ALA A 277 29.46 1.80 23.99
CA ALA A 277 30.46 2.76 23.53
C ALA A 277 30.60 2.71 21.99
N ASN A 278 30.61 1.48 21.44
CA ASN A 278 30.69 1.25 19.99
C ASN A 278 29.51 0.41 19.52
N PRO A 279 28.36 1.01 19.16
CA PRO A 279 27.22 0.27 18.67
C PRO A 279 27.50 -0.31 17.30
N ASN A 280 27.15 -1.59 17.07
CA ASN A 280 27.23 -2.22 15.77
C ASN A 280 25.91 -2.11 14.97
N ILE A 281 24.84 -1.66 15.62
CA ILE A 281 23.52 -1.42 15.00
C ILE A 281 23.00 -0.07 15.49
N ILE A 282 22.57 0.76 14.55
CA ILE A 282 21.88 2.02 14.83
C ILE A 282 20.47 1.93 14.26
N ILE A 283 19.48 2.16 15.11
CA ILE A 283 18.07 2.22 14.70
C ILE A 283 17.54 3.59 15.13
N ARG A 284 17.21 4.43 14.16
CA ARG A 284 16.97 5.86 14.38
C ARG A 284 18.15 6.47 15.16
N ASN A 285 17.88 7.07 16.31
CA ASN A 285 18.90 7.71 17.15
C ASN A 285 19.35 6.80 18.33
N THR A 286 19.06 5.51 18.29
CA THR A 286 19.41 4.57 19.36
C THR A 286 20.46 3.59 18.85
N GLY A 287 21.62 3.58 19.52
CA GLY A 287 22.69 2.61 19.26
C GLY A 287 22.49 1.33 20.07
N PHE A 288 22.72 0.20 19.42
CA PHE A 288 22.69 -1.14 20.00
C PHE A 288 24.02 -1.83 19.77
N LEU A 289 24.49 -2.59 20.76
CA LEU A 289 25.54 -3.57 20.56
C LEU A 289 24.91 -4.95 20.65
N VAL A 290 24.79 -5.61 19.53
CA VAL A 290 24.18 -6.94 19.43
C VAL A 290 25.27 -7.96 19.15
N LYS A 291 25.38 -8.96 20.02
CA LYS A 291 26.26 -10.12 19.86
C LYS A 291 25.41 -11.39 19.73
N ILE A 292 25.77 -12.23 18.77
CA ILE A 292 25.13 -13.55 18.58
C ILE A 292 26.16 -14.65 18.87
N LYS A 293 25.71 -15.74 19.49
CA LYS A 293 26.51 -16.92 19.73
C LYS A 293 25.70 -18.13 19.31
N ARG A 294 26.31 -19.05 18.54
CA ARG A 294 25.71 -20.34 18.20
C ARG A 294 25.67 -21.22 19.44
N ASN A 295 24.53 -21.87 19.68
CA ASN A 295 24.37 -22.82 20.76
C ASN A 295 24.66 -24.24 20.30
#